data_b4211c4979d74b392902d469081f9dd1
#
_entry.id   b4211c4979d74b392902d469081f9dd1
#
_cell.length_a   1.000
_cell.length_b   1.000
_cell.length_c   1.000
_cell.angle_alpha   90.00
_cell.angle_beta   90.00
_cell.angle_gamma   90.00
#
_symmetry.space_group_name_H-M   'P 1'
#
loop_
_entity.id
_entity.type
_entity.pdbx_description
1 polymer ?
#
loop_
_entity_poly.entity_id
_entity_poly.type
_entity_poly.pdbx_seq_one_letter_code
_entity_poly.pdbx_strand_id
1 'polypeptide(L)'
;MIAERTPFVQATVVRARRPASVRPGATARVLADGTIEGFVGGVCAEESVRLHAAQVLETGEALLLRIEPGEGDGDAIDGAVSVHNPCLSGGALEIFLEPHLPAPRMRVVGDTPIAHALAELGRGLGYEVADGGVEPDDAALVVASHGRDEERALTAALEADVPYVGLVASRLRGAAVIAALDVPGADRVHSPAGLAIGARTPEEIALAILAEIVATRQAQPEIAPAAAEAGRCCHG
;
A
#
# COMPACT_ATOMS: atom_id res chain seq x y z
N MET A 1 6.33 -10.34 -20.29
CA MET A 1 5.29 -9.35 -19.95
C MET A 1 5.61 -8.91 -18.53
N ILE A 2 6.09 -7.69 -18.35
CA ILE A 2 6.25 -7.06 -17.02
C ILE A 2 4.82 -6.89 -16.53
N ALA A 3 4.45 -7.55 -15.43
CA ALA A 3 3.15 -7.33 -14.79
C ALA A 3 3.08 -5.84 -14.45
N GLU A 4 2.04 -5.18 -14.94
CA GLU A 4 1.81 -3.76 -14.69
C GLU A 4 1.65 -3.57 -13.18
N ARG A 5 2.59 -2.86 -12.55
CA ARG A 5 2.58 -2.61 -11.09
C ARG A 5 1.58 -1.50 -10.71
N THR A 6 0.57 -1.28 -11.54
CA THR A 6 -0.44 -0.26 -11.29
C THR A 6 -1.48 -0.79 -10.32
N PRO A 7 -1.63 -0.21 -9.12
CA PRO A 7 -2.68 -0.59 -8.19
C PRO A 7 -4.05 -0.22 -8.76
N PHE A 8 -5.06 -1.07 -8.51
CA PHE A 8 -6.43 -0.79 -8.88
C PHE A 8 -7.40 -1.47 -7.91
N VAL A 9 -8.64 -1.01 -7.92
CA VAL A 9 -9.75 -1.68 -7.22
C VAL A 9 -10.64 -2.37 -8.24
N GLN A 10 -10.91 -3.65 -8.02
CA GLN A 10 -11.94 -4.38 -8.74
C GLN A 10 -13.29 -4.10 -8.08
N ALA A 11 -14.15 -3.36 -8.77
CA ALA A 11 -15.52 -3.15 -8.34
C ALA A 11 -16.44 -4.21 -8.96
N THR A 12 -17.21 -4.94 -8.15
CA THR A 12 -18.13 -5.97 -8.60
C THR A 12 -19.53 -5.72 -8.05
N VAL A 13 -20.52 -5.54 -8.91
CA VAL A 13 -21.92 -5.42 -8.49
C VAL A 13 -22.40 -6.78 -7.98
N VAL A 14 -22.66 -6.89 -6.67
CA VAL A 14 -23.16 -8.13 -6.04
C VAL A 14 -24.68 -8.16 -5.95
N ARG A 15 -25.31 -6.99 -5.84
CA ARG A 15 -26.78 -6.87 -5.85
C ARG A 15 -27.20 -5.58 -6.56
N ALA A 16 -28.33 -5.66 -7.30
CA ALA A 16 -28.97 -4.51 -7.91
C ALA A 16 -30.48 -4.61 -7.73
N ARG A 17 -31.10 -3.59 -7.13
CA ARG A 17 -32.54 -3.45 -6.98
C ARG A 17 -33.06 -2.42 -7.99
N ARG A 18 -34.08 -2.80 -8.74
CA ARG A 18 -34.66 -1.95 -9.78
C ARG A 18 -35.33 -0.70 -9.18
N PRO A 19 -35.30 0.41 -9.92
CA PRO A 19 -34.67 0.60 -11.24
C PRO A 19 -33.15 0.71 -11.13
N ALA A 20 -32.40 -0.10 -11.90
CA ALA A 20 -30.94 -0.09 -11.92
C ALA A 20 -30.46 -0.28 -13.37
N SER A 21 -29.41 0.46 -13.75
CA SER A 21 -28.78 0.40 -15.08
C SER A 21 -27.82 -0.78 -15.25
N VAL A 22 -27.52 -1.48 -14.16
CA VAL A 22 -26.58 -2.62 -14.10
C VAL A 22 -27.26 -3.87 -13.56
N ARG A 23 -26.59 -5.01 -13.72
CA ARG A 23 -27.00 -6.32 -13.18
C ARG A 23 -25.91 -6.86 -12.26
N PRO A 24 -26.27 -7.74 -11.29
CA PRO A 24 -25.28 -8.48 -10.53
C PRO A 24 -24.28 -9.19 -11.45
N GLY A 25 -22.98 -9.14 -11.10
CA GLY A 25 -21.87 -9.63 -11.90
C GLY A 25 -21.26 -8.60 -12.86
N ALA A 26 -21.82 -7.40 -12.99
CA ALA A 26 -21.15 -6.29 -13.70
C ALA A 26 -19.89 -5.87 -12.93
N THR A 27 -18.82 -5.59 -13.66
CA THR A 27 -17.51 -5.25 -13.06
C THR A 27 -16.94 -4.01 -13.70
N ALA A 28 -16.09 -3.31 -12.93
CA ALA A 28 -15.19 -2.26 -13.41
C ALA A 28 -13.87 -2.30 -12.63
N ARG A 29 -12.80 -1.80 -13.27
CA ARG A 29 -11.53 -1.49 -12.61
C ARG A 29 -11.49 -0.01 -12.31
N VAL A 30 -11.12 0.36 -11.11
CA VAL A 30 -10.92 1.74 -10.70
C VAL A 30 -9.42 1.93 -10.44
N LEU A 31 -8.79 2.76 -11.26
CA LEU A 31 -7.37 3.07 -11.15
C LEU A 31 -7.12 4.11 -10.04
N ALA A 32 -5.87 4.25 -9.61
CA ALA A 32 -5.48 5.20 -8.56
C ALA A 32 -5.76 6.68 -8.92
N ASP A 33 -5.79 7.02 -10.21
CA ASP A 33 -6.17 8.35 -10.70
C ASP A 33 -7.69 8.59 -10.74
N GLY A 34 -8.50 7.60 -10.32
CA GLY A 34 -9.95 7.62 -10.34
C GLY A 34 -10.58 7.26 -11.69
N THR A 35 -9.77 6.86 -12.69
CA THR A 35 -10.29 6.37 -13.97
C THR A 35 -11.04 5.06 -13.74
N ILE A 36 -12.26 4.94 -14.30
CA ILE A 36 -13.09 3.74 -14.26
C ILE A 36 -13.11 3.08 -15.62
N GLU A 37 -12.60 1.85 -15.67
CA GLU A 37 -12.63 0.99 -16.85
C GLU A 37 -13.71 -0.08 -16.66
N GLY A 38 -14.81 0.00 -17.39
CA GLY A 38 -15.98 -0.88 -17.23
C GLY A 38 -17.23 -0.10 -16.86
N PHE A 39 -18.22 -0.77 -16.24
CA PHE A 39 -19.49 -0.15 -15.87
C PHE A 39 -20.12 -0.81 -14.65
N VAL A 40 -20.36 -0.03 -13.60
CA VAL A 40 -20.96 -0.48 -12.33
C VAL A 40 -22.19 0.33 -11.91
N GLY A 41 -22.69 1.20 -12.78
CA GLY A 41 -23.86 2.04 -12.55
C GLY A 41 -23.79 3.36 -13.28
N GLY A 42 -24.80 4.21 -13.09
CA GLY A 42 -24.79 5.58 -13.64
C GLY A 42 -23.84 6.50 -12.86
N VAL A 43 -23.76 7.76 -13.30
CA VAL A 43 -22.82 8.78 -12.79
C VAL A 43 -22.75 8.86 -11.26
N CYS A 44 -23.89 8.83 -10.58
CA CYS A 44 -23.94 8.90 -9.11
C CYS A 44 -23.31 7.65 -8.44
N ALA A 45 -23.49 6.45 -9.01
CA ALA A 45 -22.87 5.23 -8.50
C ALA A 45 -21.36 5.25 -8.76
N GLU A 46 -20.94 5.70 -9.94
CA GLU A 46 -19.51 5.85 -10.29
C GLU A 46 -18.79 6.81 -9.36
N GLU A 47 -19.42 7.92 -8.97
CA GLU A 47 -18.85 8.90 -8.05
C GLU A 47 -18.62 8.28 -6.65
N SER A 48 -19.63 7.57 -6.12
CA SER A 48 -19.50 6.84 -4.86
C SER A 48 -18.43 5.74 -4.94
N VAL A 49 -18.38 5.00 -6.03
CA VAL A 49 -17.37 3.96 -6.27
C VAL A 49 -15.96 4.57 -6.32
N ARG A 50 -15.78 5.69 -7.02
CA ARG A 50 -14.48 6.38 -7.12
C ARG A 50 -13.97 6.84 -5.76
N LEU A 51 -14.84 7.44 -4.96
CA LEU A 51 -14.49 7.91 -3.62
C LEU A 51 -14.02 6.77 -2.71
N HIS A 52 -14.80 5.70 -2.65
CA HIS A 52 -14.48 4.58 -1.76
C HIS A 52 -13.37 3.67 -2.30
N ALA A 53 -13.17 3.62 -3.62
CA ALA A 53 -12.03 2.93 -4.22
C ALA A 53 -10.69 3.59 -3.82
N ALA A 54 -10.63 4.91 -3.74
CA ALA A 54 -9.44 5.60 -3.24
C ALA A 54 -9.11 5.17 -1.79
N GLN A 55 -10.11 5.11 -0.92
CA GLN A 55 -9.95 4.61 0.46
C GLN A 55 -9.51 3.15 0.51
N VAL A 56 -10.09 2.28 -0.33
CA VAL A 56 -9.73 0.85 -0.43
C VAL A 56 -8.28 0.67 -0.89
N LEU A 57 -7.79 1.51 -1.82
CA LEU A 57 -6.38 1.48 -2.24
C LEU A 57 -5.44 1.93 -1.11
N GLU A 58 -5.84 2.90 -0.32
CA GLU A 58 -5.06 3.45 0.78
C GLU A 58 -4.96 2.47 1.95
N THR A 59 -6.08 1.86 2.35
CA THR A 59 -6.12 0.92 3.48
C THR A 59 -5.67 -0.49 3.10
N GLY A 60 -5.80 -0.87 1.82
CA GLY A 60 -5.59 -2.25 1.36
C GLY A 60 -6.70 -3.21 1.80
N GLU A 61 -7.79 -2.72 2.37
CA GLU A 61 -8.91 -3.53 2.87
C GLU A 61 -10.08 -3.50 1.90
N ALA A 62 -10.67 -4.67 1.66
CA ALA A 62 -11.87 -4.78 0.82
C ALA A 62 -13.09 -4.18 1.53
N LEU A 63 -14.00 -3.59 0.75
CA LEU A 63 -15.17 -2.89 1.25
C LEU A 63 -16.45 -3.31 0.50
N LEU A 64 -17.55 -3.52 1.23
CA LEU A 64 -18.88 -3.61 0.64
C LEU A 64 -19.57 -2.24 0.64
N LEU A 65 -19.67 -1.62 -0.54
CA LEU A 65 -20.36 -0.34 -0.72
C LEU A 65 -21.84 -0.59 -1.01
N ARG A 66 -22.71 -0.03 -0.16
CA ARG A 66 -24.18 -0.03 -0.35
C ARG A 66 -24.61 1.36 -0.76
N ILE A 67 -25.24 1.48 -1.91
CA ILE A 67 -25.78 2.73 -2.43
C ILE A 67 -27.30 2.62 -2.37
N GLU A 68 -27.93 3.40 -1.52
CA GLU A 68 -29.37 3.39 -1.31
C GLU A 68 -29.99 4.75 -1.70
N PRO A 69 -31.23 4.76 -2.22
CA PRO A 69 -31.91 6.01 -2.49
C PRO A 69 -32.30 6.69 -1.16
N GLY A 70 -32.07 7.99 -1.06
CA GLY A 70 -32.41 8.76 0.14
C GLY A 70 -31.50 9.95 0.35
N GLU A 71 -31.70 10.65 1.45
CA GLU A 71 -30.88 11.76 1.93
C GLU A 71 -30.32 11.39 3.31
N GLY A 72 -29.08 11.82 3.60
CA GLY A 72 -28.41 11.62 4.87
C GLY A 72 -27.07 10.88 4.73
N ASP A 73 -26.34 10.86 5.83
CA ASP A 73 -25.10 10.08 5.93
C ASP A 73 -25.46 8.60 6.14
N GLY A 74 -24.78 7.73 5.43
CA GLY A 74 -24.96 6.29 5.57
C GLY A 74 -24.33 5.74 6.85
N ASP A 75 -24.83 4.59 7.31
CA ASP A 75 -24.26 3.89 8.46
C ASP A 75 -23.00 3.10 8.04
N ALA A 76 -21.93 3.24 8.79
CA ALA A 76 -20.77 2.36 8.68
C ALA A 76 -20.99 1.11 9.55
N ILE A 77 -20.94 -0.06 8.93
CA ILE A 77 -20.95 -1.37 9.59
C ILE A 77 -19.65 -2.04 9.24
N ASP A 78 -19.09 -2.81 10.15
CA ASP A 78 -17.82 -3.49 9.95
C ASP A 78 -17.72 -4.17 8.56
N GLY A 79 -16.74 -3.74 7.73
CA GLY A 79 -16.58 -4.20 6.35
C GLY A 79 -17.62 -3.71 5.34
N ALA A 80 -18.55 -2.83 5.72
CA ALA A 80 -19.55 -2.27 4.81
C ALA A 80 -19.80 -0.79 5.09
N VAL A 81 -19.97 0.00 4.03
CA VAL A 81 -20.35 1.41 4.08
C VAL A 81 -21.65 1.59 3.31
N SER A 82 -22.64 2.22 3.94
CA SER A 82 -23.89 2.62 3.28
C SER A 82 -23.84 4.09 2.92
N VAL A 83 -24.16 4.41 1.67
CA VAL A 83 -24.20 5.77 1.15
C VAL A 83 -25.62 6.04 0.64
N HIS A 84 -26.21 7.13 1.11
CA HIS A 84 -27.46 7.62 0.55
C HIS A 84 -27.19 8.49 -0.66
N ASN A 85 -27.84 8.17 -1.76
CA ASN A 85 -27.69 8.92 -3.01
C ASN A 85 -29.05 9.52 -3.41
N PRO A 86 -29.14 10.85 -3.53
CA PRO A 86 -30.38 11.55 -3.92
C PRO A 86 -30.77 11.30 -5.38
N CYS A 87 -30.22 10.28 -6.02
CA CYS A 87 -30.50 9.97 -7.42
C CYS A 87 -31.99 9.69 -7.64
N LEU A 88 -32.61 10.42 -8.56
CA LEU A 88 -34.03 10.32 -8.91
C LEU A 88 -34.48 8.95 -9.42
N SER A 89 -33.53 8.05 -9.75
CA SER A 89 -33.81 6.71 -10.27
C SER A 89 -34.36 5.73 -9.21
N GLY A 90 -34.10 5.98 -7.91
CA GLY A 90 -34.66 5.19 -6.80
C GLY A 90 -34.17 3.74 -6.69
N GLY A 91 -33.17 3.33 -7.47
CA GLY A 91 -32.55 2.00 -7.40
C GLY A 91 -31.52 1.90 -6.25
N ALA A 92 -31.26 0.65 -5.78
CA ALA A 92 -30.19 0.39 -4.82
C ALA A 92 -29.17 -0.57 -5.39
N LEU A 93 -27.90 -0.39 -5.03
CA LEU A 93 -26.77 -1.21 -5.48
C LEU A 93 -25.94 -1.66 -4.27
N GLU A 94 -25.45 -2.89 -4.30
CA GLU A 94 -24.37 -3.35 -3.43
C GLU A 94 -23.18 -3.70 -4.34
N ILE A 95 -22.03 -3.08 -4.09
CA ILE A 95 -20.83 -3.21 -4.91
C ILE A 95 -19.69 -3.62 -3.99
N PHE A 96 -19.07 -4.75 -4.28
CA PHE A 96 -17.87 -5.19 -3.59
C PHE A 96 -16.65 -4.55 -4.23
N LEU A 97 -15.83 -3.87 -3.42
CA LEU A 97 -14.60 -3.20 -3.81
C LEU A 97 -13.43 -4.02 -3.26
N GLU A 98 -12.65 -4.62 -4.15
CA GLU A 98 -11.51 -5.48 -3.82
C GLU A 98 -10.21 -4.81 -4.29
N PRO A 99 -9.24 -4.53 -3.39
CA PRO A 99 -7.97 -3.94 -3.78
C PRO A 99 -7.07 -4.98 -4.47
N HIS A 100 -6.47 -4.59 -5.58
CA HIS A 100 -5.41 -5.31 -6.27
C HIS A 100 -4.13 -4.49 -6.18
N LEU A 101 -3.36 -4.75 -5.13
CA LEU A 101 -2.09 -4.07 -4.89
C LEU A 101 -0.93 -4.92 -5.41
N PRO A 102 0.08 -4.31 -6.05
CA PRO A 102 1.29 -5.04 -6.43
C PRO A 102 2.01 -5.55 -5.17
N ALA A 103 2.74 -6.65 -5.29
CA ALA A 103 3.59 -7.13 -4.22
C ALA A 103 4.57 -6.01 -3.78
N PRO A 104 4.74 -5.76 -2.47
CA PRO A 104 5.69 -4.77 -2.00
C PRO A 104 7.10 -5.16 -2.44
N ARG A 105 7.86 -4.22 -3.00
CA ARG A 105 9.22 -4.48 -3.47
C ARG A 105 10.22 -4.22 -2.36
N MET A 106 11.13 -5.19 -2.16
CA MET A 106 12.26 -5.07 -1.26
C MET A 106 13.57 -5.16 -2.04
N ARG A 107 14.42 -4.16 -1.90
CA ARG A 107 15.79 -4.15 -2.45
C ARG A 107 16.76 -4.71 -1.45
N VAL A 108 17.58 -5.66 -1.87
CA VAL A 108 18.66 -6.24 -1.07
C VAL A 108 19.98 -5.98 -1.78
N VAL A 109 20.82 -5.16 -1.17
CA VAL A 109 22.15 -4.80 -1.70
C VAL A 109 23.22 -5.61 -1.01
N GLY A 110 23.92 -6.43 -1.77
CA GLY A 110 25.03 -7.26 -1.33
C GLY A 110 24.88 -8.72 -1.74
N ASP A 111 25.98 -9.45 -1.60
CA ASP A 111 26.11 -10.87 -1.95
C ASP A 111 26.66 -11.63 -0.73
N THR A 112 25.98 -11.52 0.39
CA THR A 112 26.34 -12.13 1.66
C THR A 112 25.35 -13.22 2.05
N PRO A 113 25.67 -14.16 2.96
CA PRO A 113 24.72 -15.13 3.46
C PRO A 113 23.45 -14.48 4.02
N ILE A 114 23.56 -13.31 4.67
CA ILE A 114 22.40 -12.56 5.18
C ILE A 114 21.57 -12.01 4.02
N ALA A 115 22.21 -11.47 2.96
CA ALA A 115 21.48 -10.99 1.79
C ALA A 115 20.70 -12.11 1.10
N HIS A 116 21.29 -13.30 0.96
CA HIS A 116 20.63 -14.48 0.39
C HIS A 116 19.44 -14.93 1.27
N ALA A 117 19.63 -15.02 2.59
CA ALA A 117 18.57 -15.39 3.51
C ALA A 117 17.41 -14.35 3.49
N LEU A 118 17.72 -13.05 3.41
CA LEU A 118 16.73 -11.99 3.25
C LEU A 118 15.93 -12.16 1.96
N ALA A 119 16.59 -12.45 0.85
CA ALA A 119 15.94 -12.65 -0.43
C ALA A 119 15.01 -13.87 -0.44
N GLU A 120 15.44 -14.97 0.17
CA GLU A 120 14.66 -16.20 0.26
C GLU A 120 13.42 -16.02 1.16
N LEU A 121 13.62 -15.57 2.39
CA LEU A 121 12.54 -15.36 3.34
C LEU A 121 11.59 -14.24 2.90
N GLY A 122 12.11 -13.16 2.32
CA GLY A 122 11.31 -12.06 1.79
C GLY A 122 10.34 -12.52 0.69
N ARG A 123 10.79 -13.35 -0.25
CA ARG A 123 9.90 -13.95 -1.26
C ARG A 123 8.83 -14.83 -0.61
N GLY A 124 9.18 -15.60 0.42
CA GLY A 124 8.24 -16.42 1.18
C GLY A 124 7.16 -15.60 1.91
N LEU A 125 7.47 -14.35 2.24
CA LEU A 125 6.53 -13.38 2.84
C LEU A 125 5.77 -12.53 1.80
N GLY A 126 5.92 -12.82 0.51
CA GLY A 126 5.19 -12.12 -0.56
C GLY A 126 5.87 -10.84 -1.05
N TYR A 127 7.14 -10.57 -0.70
CA TYR A 127 7.89 -9.47 -1.29
C TYR A 127 8.39 -9.82 -2.69
N GLU A 128 8.30 -8.85 -3.60
CA GLU A 128 9.11 -8.85 -4.81
C GLU A 128 10.54 -8.43 -4.42
N VAL A 129 11.45 -9.40 -4.38
CA VAL A 129 12.86 -9.09 -4.11
C VAL A 129 13.57 -8.76 -5.41
N ALA A 130 14.06 -7.53 -5.51
CA ALA A 130 14.68 -6.97 -6.70
C ALA A 130 16.13 -6.57 -6.46
N ASP A 131 16.93 -6.68 -7.52
CA ASP A 131 18.29 -6.16 -7.62
C ASP A 131 18.29 -4.79 -8.33
N GLY A 132 19.41 -4.08 -8.29
CA GLY A 132 19.63 -2.85 -9.06
C GLY A 132 19.35 -1.56 -8.29
N GLY A 133 19.02 -0.49 -9.03
CA GLY A 133 18.78 0.84 -8.45
C GLY A 133 17.49 0.92 -7.64
N VAL A 134 17.44 1.89 -6.73
CA VAL A 134 16.24 2.19 -5.93
C VAL A 134 15.17 2.82 -6.81
N GLU A 135 13.93 2.41 -6.60
CA GLU A 135 12.74 2.96 -7.24
C GLU A 135 11.83 3.63 -6.19
N PRO A 136 11.06 4.67 -6.55
CA PRO A 136 10.22 5.40 -5.60
C PRO A 136 9.11 4.55 -4.95
N ASP A 137 8.71 3.43 -5.56
CA ASP A 137 7.70 2.49 -5.06
C ASP A 137 8.30 1.31 -4.29
N ASP A 138 9.60 1.35 -3.97
CA ASP A 138 10.23 0.33 -3.13
C ASP A 138 9.73 0.46 -1.68
N ALA A 139 9.26 -0.64 -1.11
CA ALA A 139 8.77 -0.69 0.26
C ALA A 139 9.90 -0.76 1.30
N ALA A 140 11.05 -1.30 0.91
CA ALA A 140 12.21 -1.43 1.77
C ALA A 140 13.53 -1.52 0.98
N LEU A 141 14.59 -0.98 1.55
CA LEU A 141 15.98 -1.25 1.17
C LEU A 141 16.72 -1.87 2.35
N VAL A 142 17.45 -2.95 2.12
CA VAL A 142 18.38 -3.55 3.08
C VAL A 142 19.76 -3.69 2.47
N VAL A 143 20.75 -3.04 3.08
CA VAL A 143 22.16 -3.12 2.66
C VAL A 143 22.90 -4.13 3.55
N ALA A 144 23.37 -5.22 2.92
CA ALA A 144 24.11 -6.31 3.55
C ALA A 144 25.38 -6.66 2.72
N SER A 145 26.24 -5.65 2.48
CA SER A 145 27.31 -5.71 1.45
C SER A 145 28.74 -5.69 1.98
N HIS A 146 28.99 -5.63 3.27
CA HIS A 146 30.32 -5.49 3.86
C HIS A 146 31.15 -4.29 3.33
N GLY A 147 30.52 -3.14 3.08
CA GLY A 147 31.21 -1.91 2.73
C GLY A 147 31.22 -1.56 1.24
N ARG A 148 30.53 -2.33 0.40
CA ARG A 148 30.42 -2.04 -1.04
C ARG A 148 29.16 -1.27 -1.34
N ASP A 149 29.29 -0.13 -2.01
CA ASP A 149 28.17 0.71 -2.49
C ASP A 149 27.14 1.14 -1.41
N GLU A 150 27.47 1.03 -0.12
CA GLU A 150 26.55 1.28 0.99
C GLU A 150 26.04 2.72 1.00
N GLU A 151 26.95 3.70 1.01
CA GLU A 151 26.59 5.11 1.04
C GLU A 151 25.71 5.49 -0.14
N ARG A 152 26.06 5.04 -1.34
CA ARG A 152 25.28 5.30 -2.56
C ARG A 152 23.87 4.71 -2.48
N ALA A 153 23.73 3.45 -2.02
CA ALA A 153 22.45 2.79 -1.92
C ALA A 153 21.56 3.42 -0.83
N LEU A 154 22.14 3.73 0.33
CA LEU A 154 21.45 4.40 1.44
C LEU A 154 20.99 5.80 1.04
N THR A 155 21.86 6.61 0.41
CA THR A 155 21.50 7.95 -0.09
C THR A 155 20.36 7.89 -1.08
N ALA A 156 20.43 7.02 -2.08
CA ALA A 156 19.38 6.87 -3.08
C ALA A 156 18.02 6.47 -2.46
N ALA A 157 18.04 5.60 -1.43
CA ALA A 157 16.81 5.19 -0.75
C ALA A 157 16.21 6.31 0.11
N LEU A 158 17.06 7.12 0.76
CA LEU A 158 16.59 8.26 1.54
C LEU A 158 16.03 9.37 0.63
N GLU A 159 16.68 9.65 -0.49
CA GLU A 159 16.20 10.60 -1.51
C GLU A 159 14.89 10.16 -2.18
N ALA A 160 14.70 8.85 -2.37
CA ALA A 160 13.46 8.28 -2.90
C ALA A 160 12.37 8.10 -1.84
N ASP A 161 12.61 8.52 -0.61
CA ASP A 161 11.71 8.39 0.55
C ASP A 161 11.23 6.95 0.82
N VAL A 162 12.12 5.97 0.60
CA VAL A 162 11.82 4.55 0.88
C VAL A 162 11.42 4.40 2.35
N PRO A 163 10.27 3.74 2.65
CA PRO A 163 9.73 3.67 4.02
C PRO A 163 10.64 3.01 5.04
N TYR A 164 11.37 1.95 4.64
CA TYR A 164 12.34 1.27 5.49
C TYR A 164 13.71 1.23 4.84
N VAL A 165 14.73 1.75 5.52
CA VAL A 165 16.13 1.73 5.06
C VAL A 165 16.97 1.08 6.14
N GLY A 166 17.51 -0.11 5.89
CA GLY A 166 18.29 -0.90 6.85
C GLY A 166 19.73 -1.13 6.42
N LEU A 167 20.67 -1.01 7.36
CA LEU A 167 22.08 -1.33 7.18
C LEU A 167 22.49 -2.48 8.12
N VAL A 168 22.95 -3.58 7.53
CA VAL A 168 23.52 -4.72 8.27
C VAL A 168 24.97 -4.40 8.63
N ALA A 169 25.16 -3.86 9.82
CA ALA A 169 26.46 -3.48 10.34
C ALA A 169 26.50 -3.61 11.87
N SER A 170 27.71 -3.65 12.46
CA SER A 170 27.84 -3.46 13.90
C SER A 170 27.45 -2.04 14.29
N ARG A 171 27.05 -1.83 15.55
CA ARG A 171 26.66 -0.49 16.06
C ARG A 171 27.71 0.58 15.76
N LEU A 172 28.99 0.27 15.99
CA LEU A 172 30.08 1.23 15.75
C LEU A 172 30.24 1.57 14.26
N ARG A 173 30.22 0.52 13.40
CA ARG A 173 30.35 0.72 11.98
C ARG A 173 29.14 1.44 11.38
N GLY A 174 27.92 1.04 11.77
CA GLY A 174 26.70 1.67 11.31
C GLY A 174 26.62 3.15 11.66
N ALA A 175 26.99 3.52 12.90
CA ALA A 175 27.06 4.92 13.30
C ALA A 175 28.06 5.72 12.46
N ALA A 176 29.22 5.12 12.13
CA ALA A 176 30.21 5.79 11.28
C ALA A 176 29.72 5.98 9.83
N VAL A 177 29.04 4.98 9.26
CA VAL A 177 28.46 5.10 7.91
C VAL A 177 27.35 6.16 7.90
N ILE A 178 26.42 6.13 8.86
CA ILE A 178 25.33 7.11 8.95
C ILE A 178 25.88 8.53 9.11
N ALA A 179 26.91 8.72 9.92
CA ALA A 179 27.54 10.03 10.11
C ALA A 179 28.26 10.56 8.84
N ALA A 180 28.63 9.68 7.91
CA ALA A 180 29.26 10.04 6.65
C ALA A 180 28.23 10.37 5.54
N LEU A 181 26.93 10.02 5.74
CA LEU A 181 25.89 10.36 4.79
C LEU A 181 25.60 11.87 4.80
N ASP A 182 25.79 12.53 3.67
CA ASP A 182 25.47 13.95 3.49
C ASP A 182 24.10 14.10 2.80
N VAL A 183 23.06 13.58 3.47
CA VAL A 183 21.69 13.59 2.96
C VAL A 183 20.68 13.79 4.11
N PRO A 184 19.59 14.55 3.90
CA PRO A 184 18.50 14.65 4.87
C PRO A 184 17.89 13.28 5.19
N GLY A 185 17.51 13.04 6.45
CA GLY A 185 16.88 11.79 6.87
C GLY A 185 17.86 10.64 7.12
N ALA A 186 19.19 10.90 7.21
CA ALA A 186 20.18 9.86 7.56
C ALA A 186 19.87 9.15 8.89
N ASP A 187 19.18 9.81 9.81
CA ASP A 187 18.69 9.28 11.08
C ASP A 187 17.58 8.23 10.93
N ARG A 188 16.95 8.13 9.77
CA ARG A 188 15.96 7.07 9.43
C ARG A 188 16.62 5.73 9.13
N VAL A 189 17.94 5.67 8.96
CA VAL A 189 18.64 4.42 8.69
C VAL A 189 18.67 3.53 9.92
N HIS A 190 18.02 2.38 9.87
CA HIS A 190 18.05 1.36 10.91
C HIS A 190 19.42 0.68 10.91
N SER A 191 20.24 0.88 11.96
CA SER A 191 21.52 0.21 12.08
C SER A 191 21.93 0.00 13.57
N PRO A 192 22.21 -1.22 13.98
CA PRO A 192 22.08 -2.48 13.23
C PRO A 192 20.65 -2.74 12.79
N ALA A 193 20.45 -3.17 11.52
CA ALA A 193 19.13 -3.52 11.02
C ALA A 193 18.58 -4.75 11.73
N GLY A 194 17.27 -4.73 12.05
CA GLY A 194 16.54 -5.84 12.65
C GLY A 194 16.26 -5.69 14.15
N LEU A 195 15.16 -6.29 14.57
CA LEU A 195 14.76 -6.34 15.98
C LEU A 195 15.79 -7.07 16.83
N ALA A 196 16.00 -6.63 18.09
CA ALA A 196 16.96 -7.23 19.03
C ALA A 196 16.42 -8.55 19.64
N ILE A 197 16.30 -9.59 18.81
CA ILE A 197 15.82 -10.93 19.22
C ILE A 197 16.92 -11.91 19.59
N GLY A 198 18.19 -11.49 19.60
CA GLY A 198 19.33 -12.36 19.88
C GLY A 198 19.79 -13.21 18.69
N ALA A 199 19.43 -12.82 17.47
CA ALA A 199 19.78 -13.48 16.21
C ALA A 199 21.30 -13.65 16.03
N ARG A 200 21.72 -14.83 15.53
CA ARG A 200 23.13 -15.20 15.34
C ARG A 200 23.42 -15.77 13.96
N THR A 201 22.52 -16.57 13.39
CA THR A 201 22.67 -17.11 12.05
C THR A 201 22.19 -16.13 10.97
N PRO A 202 22.63 -16.26 9.72
CA PRO A 202 22.13 -15.41 8.63
C PRO A 202 20.60 -15.40 8.53
N GLU A 203 19.95 -16.55 8.70
CA GLU A 203 18.50 -16.72 8.62
C GLU A 203 17.79 -16.04 9.79
N GLU A 204 18.34 -16.15 11.02
CA GLU A 204 17.81 -15.46 12.21
C GLU A 204 17.94 -13.95 12.07
N ILE A 205 19.06 -13.45 11.52
CA ILE A 205 19.27 -12.03 11.26
C ILE A 205 18.29 -11.54 10.18
N ALA A 206 18.11 -12.30 9.10
CA ALA A 206 17.14 -12.00 8.07
C ALA A 206 15.70 -11.95 8.62
N LEU A 207 15.33 -12.90 9.49
CA LEU A 207 14.04 -12.91 10.19
C LEU A 207 13.86 -11.65 11.06
N ALA A 208 14.89 -11.26 11.81
CA ALA A 208 14.86 -10.06 12.65
C ALA A 208 14.63 -8.79 11.84
N ILE A 209 15.27 -8.68 10.67
CA ILE A 209 15.14 -7.54 9.75
C ILE A 209 13.73 -7.52 9.14
N LEU A 210 13.24 -8.65 8.65
CA LEU A 210 11.90 -8.74 8.08
C LEU A 210 10.81 -8.42 9.11
N ALA A 211 11.00 -8.86 10.37
CA ALA A 211 10.09 -8.52 11.46
C ALA A 211 10.10 -6.99 11.76
N GLU A 212 11.24 -6.32 11.68
CA GLU A 212 11.34 -4.87 11.84
C GLU A 212 10.65 -4.15 10.68
N ILE A 213 10.83 -4.59 9.43
CA ILE A 213 10.14 -4.05 8.26
C ILE A 213 8.61 -4.14 8.44
N VAL A 214 8.10 -5.29 8.90
CA VAL A 214 6.66 -5.47 9.17
C VAL A 214 6.17 -4.54 10.27
N ALA A 215 6.93 -4.41 11.37
CA ALA A 215 6.59 -3.51 12.47
C ALA A 215 6.55 -2.04 12.05
N THR A 216 7.48 -1.62 11.18
CA THR A 216 7.55 -0.24 10.67
C THR A 216 6.31 0.10 9.80
N ARG A 217 5.82 -0.84 9.00
CA ARG A 217 4.59 -0.64 8.21
C ARG A 217 3.35 -0.46 9.08
N GLN A 218 3.25 -1.17 10.20
CA GLN A 218 2.12 -1.06 11.13
C GLN A 218 2.15 0.22 11.96
N ALA A 219 3.32 0.84 12.11
CA ALA A 219 3.50 2.09 12.84
C ALA A 219 3.08 3.34 12.03
N GLN A 220 2.78 3.22 10.74
CA GLN A 220 2.16 4.30 9.99
C GLN A 220 0.75 4.52 10.53
N PRO A 221 0.36 5.77 10.91
CA PRO A 221 -0.93 6.01 11.54
C PRO A 221 -2.06 5.57 10.61
N GLU A 222 -3.03 4.80 11.15
CA GLU A 222 -4.34 4.66 10.52
C GLU A 222 -4.83 6.07 10.18
N ILE A 223 -4.89 6.38 8.90
CA ILE A 223 -5.43 7.66 8.45
C ILE A 223 -6.90 7.62 8.83
N ALA A 224 -7.28 8.45 9.80
CA ALA A 224 -8.67 8.58 10.19
C ALA A 224 -9.51 8.86 8.92
N PRO A 225 -10.69 8.23 8.76
CA PRO A 225 -11.52 8.43 7.59
C PRO A 225 -11.75 9.94 7.42
N ALA A 226 -11.42 10.44 6.23
CA ALA A 226 -11.65 11.84 5.88
C ALA A 226 -13.12 12.14 6.10
N ALA A 227 -13.41 13.05 7.03
CA ALA A 227 -14.76 13.55 7.22
C ALA A 227 -15.23 14.08 5.86
N ALA A 228 -16.31 13.48 5.33
CA ALA A 228 -16.89 13.89 4.07
C ALA A 228 -17.28 15.38 4.18
N GLU A 229 -16.47 16.24 3.58
CA GLU A 229 -16.89 17.62 3.36
C GLU A 229 -18.06 17.56 2.38
N ALA A 230 -19.26 17.78 2.90
CA ALA A 230 -20.47 17.91 2.13
C ALA A 230 -20.30 19.05 1.12
N GLY A 231 -19.86 18.71 -0.09
CA GLY A 231 -19.79 19.59 -1.23
C GLY A 231 -21.19 20.10 -1.52
N ARG A 232 -21.41 21.40 -1.26
CA ARG A 232 -22.60 22.14 -1.70
C ARG A 232 -22.65 22.10 -3.22
N CYS A 233 -23.39 21.16 -3.79
CA CYS A 233 -23.75 21.17 -5.20
C CYS A 233 -24.94 22.06 -5.45
N CYS A 234 -24.68 23.12 -6.20
CA CYS A 234 -25.50 23.80 -7.20
C CYS A 234 -26.97 24.09 -6.86
N HIS A 235 -27.21 25.28 -6.36
CA HIS A 235 -28.41 26.03 -6.74
C HIS A 235 -28.05 26.88 -7.99
N GLY A 236 -28.70 26.59 -9.09
CA GLY A 236 -28.67 27.30 -10.34
C GLY A 236 -29.71 26.73 -11.30
#